data_f4fc038736cf7abb3247511e9996d71a
#
_entry.id   f4fc038736cf7abb3247511e9996d71a
#
_cell.length_a   1.000
_cell.length_b   1.000
_cell.length_c   1.000
_cell.angle_alpha   90.00
_cell.angle_beta   90.00
_cell.angle_gamma   90.00
#
_symmetry.space_group_name_H-M   'P 1'
#
loop_
_entity.id
_entity.type
_entity.pdbx_description
1 polymer ?
#
loop_
_entity_poly.entity_id
_entity_poly.type
_entity_poly.pdbx_seq_one_letter_code
_entity_poly.pdbx_strand_id
1 'polypeptide(L)'
;MVEAGRIDHASHANNAYRTLSETVALSDAVRLAMRKVDMKDTLIIVTADHSHTLTIGGYAKRGNPILGKVVFPGDAAPEKALDGNPYTTISFANGAGYATDGDAHAKAPRAGRVEDMSAVNTEDPDFHQEVMVPLASETHGGEDVAIFAGGPNAQLFHGIQEQSYIYYVMEDAMGLAAKR
;
A
#
# COMPACT_ATOMS: atom_id res chain seq x y z
N MET A 1 15.95 12.85 6.24
CA MET A 1 15.17 11.62 5.97
C MET A 1 13.87 11.71 6.73
N VAL A 2 12.75 11.36 6.10
CA VAL A 2 11.41 11.29 6.69
C VAL A 2 10.87 9.90 6.38
N GLU A 3 10.25 9.25 7.35
CA GLU A 3 9.71 7.91 7.23
C GLU A 3 8.21 7.91 7.54
N ALA A 4 7.43 7.20 6.71
CA ALA A 4 6.00 6.97 6.90
C ALA A 4 5.74 5.51 7.33
N GLY A 5 6.36 5.08 8.43
CA GLY A 5 6.35 3.70 8.90
C GLY A 5 4.97 3.12 9.25
N ARG A 6 3.92 3.96 9.34
CA ARG A 6 2.57 3.47 9.60
C ARG A 6 1.91 2.80 8.41
N ILE A 7 2.38 3.05 7.19
CA ILE A 7 1.92 2.35 5.97
C ILE A 7 2.23 0.86 6.10
N ASP A 8 3.47 0.55 6.47
CA ASP A 8 3.97 -0.81 6.72
C ASP A 8 3.17 -1.50 7.84
N HIS A 9 3.06 -0.87 9.01
CA HIS A 9 2.32 -1.44 10.14
C HIS A 9 0.86 -1.75 9.81
N ALA A 10 0.19 -0.89 9.04
CA ALA A 10 -1.19 -1.10 8.62
C ALA A 10 -1.32 -2.25 7.63
N SER A 11 -0.35 -2.41 6.73
CA SER A 11 -0.30 -3.51 5.77
C SER A 11 -0.08 -4.84 6.48
N HIS A 12 0.84 -4.93 7.43
CA HIS A 12 1.04 -6.10 8.28
C HIS A 12 -0.23 -6.54 9.02
N ALA A 13 -1.09 -5.57 9.38
CA ALA A 13 -2.38 -5.84 10.00
C ALA A 13 -3.50 -6.15 8.98
N ASN A 14 -3.23 -6.20 7.68
CA ASN A 14 -4.22 -6.31 6.61
C ASN A 14 -5.28 -5.20 6.63
N ASN A 15 -4.96 -4.01 7.15
CA ASN A 15 -5.89 -2.89 7.23
C ASN A 15 -5.66 -1.91 6.08
N ALA A 16 -6.39 -2.11 4.97
CA ALA A 16 -6.23 -1.27 3.79
C ALA A 16 -6.69 0.18 4.00
N TYR A 17 -7.69 0.44 4.85
CA TYR A 17 -8.10 1.81 5.16
C TYR A 17 -6.91 2.62 5.71
N ARG A 18 -6.20 2.07 6.69
CA ARG A 18 -5.05 2.74 7.30
C ARG A 18 -3.86 2.79 6.36
N THR A 19 -3.57 1.72 5.61
CA THR A 19 -2.52 1.72 4.57
C THR A 19 -2.73 2.87 3.59
N LEU A 20 -3.94 3.04 3.06
CA LEU A 20 -4.25 4.10 2.09
C LEU A 20 -4.24 5.49 2.73
N SER A 21 -4.80 5.66 3.93
CA SER A 21 -4.84 6.97 4.61
C SER A 21 -3.44 7.46 5.02
N GLU A 22 -2.58 6.58 5.50
CA GLU A 22 -1.19 6.90 5.82
C GLU A 22 -0.37 7.22 4.54
N THR A 23 -0.67 6.55 3.42
CA THR A 23 -0.08 6.88 2.12
C THR A 23 -0.51 8.26 1.64
N VAL A 24 -1.78 8.65 1.84
CA VAL A 24 -2.26 10.01 1.56
C VAL A 24 -1.54 11.04 2.43
N ALA A 25 -1.35 10.74 3.72
CA ALA A 25 -0.60 11.62 4.63
C ALA A 25 0.86 11.82 4.19
N LEU A 26 1.53 10.75 3.73
CA LEU A 26 2.86 10.84 3.12
C LEU A 26 2.85 11.73 1.88
N SER A 27 1.88 11.53 0.98
CA SER A 27 1.72 12.34 -0.24
C SER A 27 1.56 13.82 0.08
N ASP A 28 0.79 14.16 1.13
CA ASP A 28 0.59 15.54 1.57
C ASP A 28 1.86 16.13 2.17
N ALA A 29 2.63 15.35 2.93
CA ALA A 29 3.92 15.75 3.46
C ALA A 29 4.95 16.04 2.34
N VAL A 30 5.03 15.17 1.33
CA VAL A 30 5.88 15.38 0.14
C VAL A 30 5.46 16.66 -0.60
N ARG A 31 4.16 16.84 -0.83
CA ARG A 31 3.63 18.05 -1.47
C ARG A 31 3.97 19.31 -0.69
N LEU A 32 3.94 19.25 0.63
CA LEU A 32 4.35 20.35 1.49
C LEU A 32 5.86 20.62 1.37
N ALA A 33 6.69 19.58 1.42
CA ALA A 33 8.14 19.70 1.26
C ALA A 33 8.49 20.38 -0.06
N MET A 34 7.93 19.92 -1.19
CA MET A 34 8.14 20.52 -2.51
C MET A 34 7.78 22.01 -2.59
N ARG A 35 6.81 22.48 -1.78
CA ARG A 35 6.43 23.89 -1.71
C ARG A 35 7.33 24.72 -0.79
N LYS A 36 8.08 24.09 0.11
CA LYS A 36 8.90 24.75 1.12
C LYS A 36 10.37 24.90 0.71
N VAL A 37 10.84 24.07 -0.20
CA VAL A 37 12.23 24.08 -0.67
C VAL A 37 12.34 24.74 -2.04
N ASP A 38 13.55 25.19 -2.42
CA ASP A 38 13.83 25.53 -3.81
C ASP A 38 14.19 24.27 -4.60
N MET A 39 13.30 23.85 -5.49
CA MET A 39 13.48 22.66 -6.33
C MET A 39 14.62 22.82 -7.37
N LYS A 40 15.27 23.99 -7.46
CA LYS A 40 16.45 24.18 -8.30
C LYS A 40 17.74 23.73 -7.62
N ASP A 41 17.75 23.66 -6.30
CA ASP A 41 18.92 23.27 -5.50
C ASP A 41 18.66 22.09 -4.56
N THR A 42 17.42 21.61 -4.47
CA THR A 42 17.03 20.53 -3.55
C THR A 42 16.53 19.32 -4.32
N LEU A 43 17.20 18.18 -4.14
CA LEU A 43 16.76 16.88 -4.62
C LEU A 43 15.82 16.24 -3.60
N ILE A 44 14.60 15.92 -4.02
CA ILE A 44 13.64 15.11 -3.24
C ILE A 44 13.57 13.73 -3.87
N ILE A 45 13.70 12.68 -3.06
CA ILE A 45 13.56 11.29 -3.44
C ILE A 45 12.47 10.66 -2.57
N VAL A 46 11.52 9.94 -3.18
CA VAL A 46 10.46 9.21 -2.50
C VAL A 46 10.48 7.78 -2.99
N THR A 47 10.62 6.84 -2.08
CA THR A 47 10.63 5.41 -2.38
C THR A 47 10.12 4.62 -1.18
N ALA A 48 10.09 3.30 -1.28
CA ALA A 48 9.90 2.37 -0.18
C ALA A 48 11.11 1.44 -0.08
N ASP A 49 11.30 0.81 1.05
CA ASP A 49 12.33 -0.22 1.28
C ASP A 49 11.88 -1.59 0.76
N HIS A 50 10.58 -1.85 0.71
CA HIS A 50 9.94 -3.04 0.14
C HIS A 50 8.47 -2.74 -0.20
N SER A 51 7.80 -3.69 -0.85
CA SER A 51 6.35 -3.69 -1.03
C SER A 51 5.65 -4.56 0.02
N HIS A 52 4.33 -4.66 -0.08
CA HIS A 52 3.47 -5.56 0.68
C HIS A 52 2.63 -6.44 -0.24
N THR A 53 1.97 -7.44 0.32
CA THR A 53 1.14 -8.37 -0.46
C THR A 53 -0.25 -7.83 -0.79
N LEU A 54 -0.46 -6.50 -0.66
CA LEU A 54 -1.69 -5.81 -1.02
C LEU A 54 -1.94 -5.94 -2.53
N THR A 55 -3.16 -6.34 -2.88
CA THR A 55 -3.61 -6.46 -4.27
C THR A 55 -4.90 -5.67 -4.50
N ILE A 56 -5.04 -5.13 -5.71
CA ILE A 56 -6.26 -4.43 -6.14
C ILE A 56 -6.87 -5.23 -7.28
N GLY A 57 -8.05 -5.83 -7.04
CA GLY A 57 -8.82 -6.52 -8.05
C GLY A 57 -9.39 -5.56 -9.10
N GLY A 58 -9.42 -6.03 -10.35
CA GLY A 58 -10.06 -5.31 -11.45
C GLY A 58 -11.58 -5.57 -11.51
N TYR A 59 -12.20 -5.10 -12.60
CA TYR A 59 -13.61 -5.29 -12.97
C TYR A 59 -14.64 -4.52 -12.13
N ALA A 60 -14.30 -3.92 -10.99
CA ALA A 60 -15.19 -3.01 -10.30
C ALA A 60 -15.56 -1.82 -11.21
N LYS A 61 -16.83 -1.42 -11.21
CA LYS A 61 -17.30 -0.28 -12.01
C LYS A 61 -16.57 1.01 -11.61
N ARG A 62 -16.47 1.95 -12.56
CA ARG A 62 -15.92 3.28 -12.25
C ARG A 62 -16.71 3.95 -11.12
N GLY A 63 -16.00 4.45 -10.10
CA GLY A 63 -16.61 5.06 -8.92
C GLY A 63 -17.00 4.06 -7.82
N ASN A 64 -16.70 2.77 -7.99
CA ASN A 64 -16.80 1.82 -6.87
C ASN A 64 -15.86 2.29 -5.75
N PRO A 65 -16.32 2.33 -4.48
CA PRO A 65 -15.42 2.63 -3.37
C PRO A 65 -14.24 1.66 -3.35
N ILE A 66 -13.03 2.17 -3.21
CA ILE A 66 -11.82 1.33 -3.25
C ILE A 66 -11.78 0.29 -2.13
N LEU A 67 -12.36 0.61 -0.97
CA LEU A 67 -12.50 -0.29 0.16
C LEU A 67 -13.82 -1.10 0.11
N GLY A 68 -14.66 -0.81 -0.87
CA GLY A 68 -15.98 -1.42 -0.99
C GLY A 68 -15.94 -2.80 -1.61
N LYS A 69 -17.09 -3.48 -1.49
CA LYS A 69 -17.37 -4.71 -2.22
C LYS A 69 -17.45 -4.43 -3.71
N VAL A 70 -16.98 -5.36 -4.53
CA VAL A 70 -16.94 -5.22 -5.99
C VAL A 70 -18.34 -5.20 -6.56
N VAL A 71 -18.66 -4.17 -7.36
CA VAL A 71 -19.89 -4.08 -8.16
C VAL A 71 -19.46 -3.93 -9.62
N PHE A 72 -19.92 -4.82 -10.51
CA PHE A 72 -19.56 -4.77 -11.92
C PHE A 72 -20.27 -3.64 -12.67
N PRO A 73 -19.74 -3.21 -13.82
CA PRO A 73 -20.41 -2.26 -14.69
C PRO A 73 -21.79 -2.77 -15.11
N GLY A 74 -22.82 -1.96 -14.85
CA GLY A 74 -24.21 -2.30 -15.13
C GLY A 74 -24.96 -2.91 -13.96
N ASP A 75 -24.29 -3.39 -12.92
CA ASP A 75 -24.92 -4.01 -11.78
C ASP A 75 -25.23 -3.00 -10.66
N ALA A 76 -26.28 -3.33 -9.88
CA ALA A 76 -26.69 -2.55 -8.70
C ALA A 76 -26.22 -3.19 -7.39
N ALA A 77 -25.95 -4.49 -7.36
CA ALA A 77 -25.55 -5.24 -6.18
C ALA A 77 -24.10 -5.71 -6.29
N PRO A 78 -23.46 -5.99 -5.14
CA PRO A 78 -22.13 -6.59 -5.13
C PRO A 78 -22.09 -7.96 -5.82
N GLU A 79 -21.02 -8.20 -6.57
CA GLU A 79 -20.71 -9.48 -7.18
C GLU A 79 -20.42 -10.52 -6.11
N LYS A 80 -20.68 -11.78 -6.42
CA LYS A 80 -20.49 -12.91 -5.52
C LYS A 80 -19.41 -13.84 -6.04
N ALA A 81 -18.51 -14.24 -5.15
CA ALA A 81 -17.56 -15.30 -5.41
C ALA A 81 -18.23 -16.68 -5.44
N LEU A 82 -17.46 -17.73 -5.73
CA LEU A 82 -18.00 -19.11 -5.85
C LEU A 82 -18.54 -19.67 -4.53
N ASP A 83 -18.17 -19.09 -3.39
CA ASP A 83 -18.72 -19.42 -2.07
C ASP A 83 -20.07 -18.71 -1.78
N GLY A 84 -20.55 -17.90 -2.72
CA GLY A 84 -21.79 -17.15 -2.59
C GLY A 84 -21.67 -15.83 -1.83
N ASN A 85 -20.50 -15.48 -1.32
CA ASN A 85 -20.25 -14.25 -0.57
C ASN A 85 -19.74 -13.13 -1.48
N PRO A 86 -20.08 -11.85 -1.23
CA PRO A 86 -19.43 -10.73 -1.87
C PRO A 86 -17.95 -10.66 -1.45
N TYR A 87 -17.13 -9.97 -2.24
CA TYR A 87 -15.70 -9.79 -1.98
C TYR A 87 -15.28 -8.35 -2.21
N THR A 88 -14.16 -7.95 -1.60
CA THR A 88 -13.65 -6.58 -1.64
C THR A 88 -12.75 -6.33 -2.85
N THR A 89 -12.64 -5.05 -3.25
CA THR A 89 -11.71 -4.63 -4.31
C THR A 89 -10.26 -4.81 -3.90
N ILE A 90 -9.95 -4.56 -2.62
CA ILE A 90 -8.61 -4.75 -2.05
C ILE A 90 -8.59 -6.02 -1.21
N SER A 91 -7.54 -6.80 -1.37
CA SER A 91 -7.20 -7.95 -0.53
C SER A 91 -5.70 -8.03 -0.33
N PHE A 92 -5.24 -8.96 0.51
CA PHE A 92 -3.82 -9.28 0.66
C PHE A 92 -3.59 -10.75 0.31
N ALA A 93 -2.40 -11.09 -0.19
CA ALA A 93 -2.10 -12.50 -0.48
C ALA A 93 -1.98 -13.33 0.79
N ASN A 94 -1.54 -12.73 1.90
CA ASN A 94 -1.42 -13.43 3.18
C ASN A 94 -1.65 -12.49 4.37
N GLY A 95 -1.69 -13.07 5.57
CA GLY A 95 -1.81 -12.33 6.82
C GLY A 95 -2.88 -12.93 7.75
N ALA A 96 -3.25 -12.19 8.79
CA ALA A 96 -4.29 -12.61 9.73
C ALA A 96 -5.69 -12.59 9.12
N GLY A 97 -5.90 -11.72 8.13
CA GLY A 97 -7.17 -11.57 7.44
C GLY A 97 -8.27 -10.99 8.31
N TYR A 98 -9.50 -11.07 7.83
CA TYR A 98 -10.67 -10.60 8.54
C TYR A 98 -10.91 -11.37 9.84
N ALA A 99 -11.02 -10.64 10.94
CA ALA A 99 -11.40 -11.17 12.25
C ALA A 99 -12.78 -10.63 12.65
N THR A 100 -13.72 -11.51 12.96
CA THR A 100 -15.11 -11.15 13.31
C THR A 100 -15.27 -10.52 14.69
N ASP A 101 -14.29 -10.63 15.56
CA ASP A 101 -14.33 -10.27 16.98
C ASP A 101 -13.53 -9.00 17.34
N GLY A 102 -13.21 -8.18 16.34
CA GLY A 102 -12.57 -6.87 16.55
C GLY A 102 -11.12 -6.92 17.05
N ASP A 103 -10.57 -8.12 17.25
CA ASP A 103 -9.17 -8.28 17.64
C ASP A 103 -8.31 -8.53 16.40
N ALA A 104 -7.74 -7.44 15.87
CA ALA A 104 -6.85 -7.45 14.71
C ALA A 104 -5.61 -8.35 14.90
N HIS A 105 -5.34 -8.72 16.13
CA HIS A 105 -4.23 -9.59 16.52
C HIS A 105 -4.74 -10.92 17.09
N ALA A 106 -5.86 -11.43 16.54
CA ALA A 106 -6.39 -12.72 16.92
C ALA A 106 -5.25 -13.77 17.02
N LYS A 107 -5.22 -14.47 18.14
CA LYS A 107 -4.11 -15.38 18.51
C LYS A 107 -3.95 -16.60 17.58
N ALA A 108 -4.82 -16.77 16.62
CA ALA A 108 -4.75 -17.83 15.60
C ALA A 108 -5.14 -17.28 14.23
N PRO A 109 -4.37 -17.59 13.17
CA PRO A 109 -4.76 -17.28 11.80
C PRO A 109 -6.12 -17.90 11.50
N ARG A 110 -7.01 -17.12 10.90
CA ARG A 110 -8.33 -17.60 10.48
C ARG A 110 -8.33 -17.86 8.98
N ALA A 111 -9.27 -18.68 8.52
CA ALA A 111 -9.56 -18.76 7.08
C ALA A 111 -9.85 -17.34 6.57
N GLY A 112 -9.23 -16.94 5.46
CA GLY A 112 -9.15 -15.56 5.00
C GLY A 112 -10.47 -14.88 4.64
N ARG A 113 -11.63 -15.55 4.80
CA ARG A 113 -12.97 -15.01 4.54
C ARG A 113 -13.92 -15.36 5.67
N VAL A 114 -14.90 -14.47 5.91
CA VAL A 114 -16.05 -14.73 6.79
C VAL A 114 -17.13 -15.46 6.02
N GLU A 115 -17.99 -16.17 6.76
CA GLU A 115 -19.10 -16.94 6.16
C GLU A 115 -20.12 -16.05 5.44
N ASP A 116 -20.40 -14.84 5.93
CA ASP A 116 -21.31 -13.89 5.29
C ASP A 116 -20.77 -12.46 5.34
N MET A 117 -20.24 -12.01 4.20
CA MET A 117 -19.76 -10.64 4.02
C MET A 117 -20.87 -9.63 3.67
N SER A 118 -22.13 -10.09 3.45
CA SER A 118 -23.19 -9.22 2.94
C SER A 118 -23.50 -8.06 3.89
N ALA A 119 -23.52 -8.32 5.20
CA ALA A 119 -23.80 -7.34 6.23
C ALA A 119 -22.55 -6.58 6.74
N VAL A 120 -21.35 -6.99 6.36
CA VAL A 120 -20.09 -6.39 6.84
C VAL A 120 -19.85 -5.05 6.17
N ASN A 121 -19.53 -4.00 6.93
CA ASN A 121 -19.07 -2.72 6.42
C ASN A 121 -17.56 -2.81 6.12
N THR A 122 -17.19 -3.03 4.86
CA THR A 122 -15.79 -3.17 4.42
C THR A 122 -15.06 -1.82 4.32
N GLU A 123 -15.78 -0.70 4.43
CA GLU A 123 -15.22 0.65 4.43
C GLU A 123 -14.93 1.18 5.85
N ASP A 124 -15.20 0.36 6.87
CA ASP A 124 -14.91 0.69 8.26
C ASP A 124 -13.39 0.81 8.47
N PRO A 125 -12.90 1.86 9.19
CA PRO A 125 -11.48 2.02 9.50
C PRO A 125 -10.84 0.84 10.24
N ASP A 126 -11.63 0.05 10.94
CA ASP A 126 -11.16 -1.12 11.69
C ASP A 126 -11.42 -2.44 10.95
N PHE A 127 -11.89 -2.38 9.69
CA PHE A 127 -12.02 -3.58 8.86
C PHE A 127 -10.65 -4.08 8.39
N HIS A 128 -10.42 -5.38 8.50
CA HIS A 128 -9.24 -6.08 7.99
C HIS A 128 -9.60 -6.85 6.75
N GLN A 129 -8.84 -6.67 5.68
CA GLN A 129 -9.12 -7.26 4.38
C GLN A 129 -8.93 -8.77 4.36
N GLU A 130 -9.60 -9.39 3.41
CA GLU A 130 -9.48 -10.81 3.12
C GLU A 130 -8.04 -11.18 2.72
N VAL A 131 -7.62 -12.38 3.08
CA VAL A 131 -6.33 -12.95 2.71
C VAL A 131 -6.50 -14.33 2.08
N MET A 132 -5.59 -14.70 1.19
CA MET A 132 -5.60 -16.02 0.56
C MET A 132 -4.90 -17.06 1.44
N VAL A 133 -3.76 -16.70 2.04
CA VAL A 133 -2.97 -17.57 2.91
C VAL A 133 -3.01 -17.03 4.34
N PRO A 134 -3.70 -17.69 5.29
CA PRO A 134 -3.77 -17.22 6.66
C PRO A 134 -2.43 -17.39 7.39
N LEU A 135 -1.89 -16.27 7.88
CA LEU A 135 -0.69 -16.19 8.71
C LEU A 135 -0.98 -15.34 9.95
N ALA A 136 -0.09 -15.34 10.93
CA ALA A 136 -0.23 -14.50 12.12
C ALA A 136 -0.10 -12.98 11.81
N SER A 137 0.60 -12.64 10.75
CA SER A 137 0.80 -11.27 10.24
C SER A 137 1.03 -11.35 8.73
N GLU A 138 0.72 -10.29 8.02
CA GLU A 138 1.06 -10.17 6.60
C GLU A 138 2.58 -10.05 6.44
N THR A 139 3.09 -10.53 5.32
CA THR A 139 4.52 -10.46 4.96
C THR A 139 4.77 -9.32 3.98
N HIS A 140 6.04 -8.91 3.88
CA HIS A 140 6.44 -8.01 2.79
C HIS A 140 6.21 -8.67 1.43
N GLY A 141 6.01 -7.84 0.39
CA GLY A 141 6.00 -8.27 -1.01
C GLY A 141 7.41 -8.33 -1.58
N GLY A 142 7.58 -9.11 -2.64
CA GLY A 142 8.86 -9.30 -3.31
C GLY A 142 9.00 -8.54 -4.64
N GLU A 143 8.05 -7.67 -4.96
CA GLU A 143 8.07 -6.86 -6.17
C GLU A 143 9.03 -5.68 -6.06
N ASP A 144 9.48 -5.19 -7.21
CA ASP A 144 10.18 -3.90 -7.29
C ASP A 144 9.29 -2.77 -6.76
N VAL A 145 9.90 -1.80 -6.07
CA VAL A 145 9.22 -0.60 -5.60
C VAL A 145 9.60 0.61 -6.45
N ALA A 146 8.65 1.53 -6.63
CA ALA A 146 8.88 2.72 -7.43
C ALA A 146 9.76 3.74 -6.71
N ILE A 147 10.62 4.42 -7.47
CA ILE A 147 11.35 5.61 -7.04
C ILE A 147 10.78 6.81 -7.79
N PHE A 148 10.38 7.84 -7.03
CA PHE A 148 10.01 9.13 -7.56
C PHE A 148 11.07 10.16 -7.13
N ALA A 149 11.52 10.99 -8.06
CA ALA A 149 12.50 12.02 -7.74
C ALA A 149 12.17 13.33 -8.45
N GLY A 150 12.55 14.45 -7.82
CA GLY A 150 12.44 15.78 -8.38
C GLY A 150 13.56 16.68 -7.90
N GLY A 151 13.99 17.63 -8.72
CA GLY A 151 15.11 18.51 -8.44
C GLY A 151 16.40 18.11 -9.15
N PRO A 152 17.56 18.68 -8.78
CA PRO A 152 18.84 18.36 -9.38
C PRO A 152 19.16 16.87 -9.31
N ASN A 153 19.71 16.30 -10.38
CA ASN A 153 20.10 14.90 -10.50
C ASN A 153 18.94 13.88 -10.49
N ALA A 154 17.68 14.32 -10.43
CA ALA A 154 16.52 13.43 -10.47
C ALA A 154 16.48 12.54 -11.73
N GLN A 155 17.03 13.02 -12.86
CA GLN A 155 17.12 12.27 -14.12
C GLN A 155 18.03 11.05 -14.06
N LEU A 156 18.84 10.90 -13.01
CA LEU A 156 19.65 9.70 -12.79
C LEU A 156 18.82 8.51 -12.38
N PHE A 157 17.65 8.72 -11.78
CA PHE A 157 16.71 7.63 -11.46
C PHE A 157 15.90 7.25 -12.70
N HIS A 158 16.33 6.17 -13.38
CA HIS A 158 15.63 5.61 -14.52
C HIS A 158 15.87 4.10 -14.62
N GLY A 159 14.94 3.37 -15.24
CA GLY A 159 15.02 1.91 -15.37
C GLY A 159 14.92 1.20 -14.02
N ILE A 160 15.40 -0.04 -13.97
CA ILE A 160 15.48 -0.87 -12.77
C ILE A 160 16.90 -0.77 -12.21
N GLN A 161 17.03 -0.49 -10.92
CA GLN A 161 18.30 -0.28 -10.25
C GLN A 161 18.32 -1.06 -8.93
N GLU A 162 19.52 -1.41 -8.49
CA GLU A 162 19.71 -1.92 -7.13
C GLU A 162 19.41 -0.83 -6.08
N GLN A 163 18.88 -1.22 -4.93
CA GLN A 163 18.51 -0.30 -3.84
C GLN A 163 19.67 0.63 -3.43
N SER A 164 20.90 0.13 -3.42
CA SER A 164 22.10 0.90 -3.12
C SER A 164 22.40 2.05 -4.09
N TYR A 165 21.79 2.04 -5.29
CA TYR A 165 21.96 3.09 -6.28
C TYR A 165 21.49 4.46 -5.77
N ILE A 166 20.50 4.47 -4.88
CA ILE A 166 20.01 5.70 -4.23
C ILE A 166 21.14 6.44 -3.51
N TYR A 167 22.01 5.71 -2.82
CA TYR A 167 23.17 6.28 -2.14
C TYR A 167 24.10 7.01 -3.12
N TYR A 168 24.43 6.39 -4.24
CA TYR A 168 25.35 6.97 -5.22
C TYR A 168 24.79 8.23 -5.88
N VAL A 169 23.47 8.26 -6.14
CA VAL A 169 22.84 9.48 -6.66
C VAL A 169 22.86 10.60 -5.61
N MET A 170 22.62 10.30 -4.34
CA MET A 170 22.71 11.29 -3.26
C MET A 170 24.16 11.78 -3.09
N GLU A 171 25.14 10.89 -3.14
CA GLU A 171 26.56 11.23 -3.05
C GLU A 171 27.00 12.18 -4.17
N ASP A 172 26.57 11.88 -5.41
CA ASP A 172 26.86 12.75 -6.58
C ASP A 172 26.15 14.10 -6.46
N ALA A 173 24.86 14.10 -6.11
CA ALA A 173 24.05 15.32 -5.95
C ALA A 173 24.64 16.28 -4.88
N MET A 174 25.22 15.73 -3.83
CA MET A 174 25.88 16.51 -2.76
C MET A 174 27.32 16.89 -3.07
N GLY A 175 27.88 16.45 -4.20
CA GLY A 175 29.28 16.70 -4.58
C GLY A 175 30.28 16.01 -3.65
N LEU A 176 29.89 14.92 -2.98
CA LEU A 176 30.73 14.19 -2.04
C LEU A 176 31.55 13.09 -2.72
N ALA A 177 31.24 12.73 -3.95
CA ALA A 177 31.99 11.76 -4.71
C ALA A 177 33.46 12.22 -4.82
N ALA A 178 34.41 11.36 -4.44
CA ALA A 178 35.83 11.65 -4.57
C ALA A 178 36.15 11.99 -6.04
N LYS A 179 36.74 13.16 -6.29
CA LYS A 179 37.25 13.46 -7.63
C LYS A 179 38.26 12.36 -8.00
N ARG A 180 37.88 11.45 -8.86
CA ARG A 180 38.76 10.45 -9.46
C ARG A 180 39.65 11.11 -10.49
#